data_65cfb56f71217a04f8e665df63466999
#
_entry.id   65cfb56f71217a04f8e665df63466999
#
_cell.length_a   1.000
_cell.length_b   1.000
_cell.length_c   1.000
_cell.angle_alpha   90.00
_cell.angle_beta   90.00
_cell.angle_gamma   90.00
#
_symmetry.space_group_name_H-M   'P 1'
#
loop_
_entity.id
_entity.type
_entity.pdbx_description
1 polymer ?
#
loop_
_entity_poly.entity_id
_entity_poly.type
_entity_poly.pdbx_seq_one_letter_code
_entity_poly.pdbx_strand_id
1 'polypeptide(L)'
;GAGVSQSPSNKVTEKGKDVELRCDPISGHTALYWYRQSLGQGLEFLIYFQGNSAPDKSGLPSDRFSAERTGGSVSTLTIQRTQQEDSAVYLCASSLDRNYGYTFGSGTRLTVV
;
A
#
# COMPACT_ATOMS: atom_id res chain seq x y z
N GLY A 1 -12.90 -9.72 -11.58
CA GLY A 1 -12.98 -10.36 -10.32
C GLY A 1 -13.36 -9.47 -9.18
N ALA A 2 -13.71 -10.12 -8.10
CA ALA A 2 -14.25 -9.44 -6.94
C ALA A 2 -13.20 -9.18 -5.85
N GLY A 3 -11.93 -9.31 -6.18
CA GLY A 3 -10.85 -9.13 -5.20
C GLY A 3 -10.17 -7.78 -5.29
N VAL A 4 -9.28 -7.54 -4.33
CA VAL A 4 -8.38 -6.39 -4.36
C VAL A 4 -7.22 -6.75 -5.30
N SER A 5 -6.91 -5.86 -6.23
CA SER A 5 -5.87 -6.08 -7.22
C SER A 5 -4.70 -5.14 -6.96
N GLN A 6 -3.50 -5.68 -6.96
CA GLN A 6 -2.28 -4.90 -6.77
C GLN A 6 -1.31 -5.12 -7.92
N SER A 7 -0.60 -4.06 -8.30
CA SER A 7 0.38 -4.11 -9.36
C SER A 7 1.55 -3.19 -9.06
N PRO A 8 2.77 -3.55 -9.49
CA PRO A 8 3.11 -4.85 -10.03
C PRO A 8 3.11 -5.92 -8.94
N SER A 9 3.14 -7.19 -9.31
CA SER A 9 3.25 -8.26 -8.30
C SER A 9 4.67 -8.33 -7.74
N ASN A 10 5.65 -7.92 -8.54
CA ASN A 10 7.06 -7.98 -8.18
C ASN A 10 7.78 -6.76 -8.75
N LYS A 11 8.61 -6.14 -7.95
CA LYS A 11 9.40 -4.99 -8.41
C LYS A 11 10.81 -5.07 -7.84
N VAL A 12 11.79 -5.15 -8.72
CA VAL A 12 13.21 -5.06 -8.35
C VAL A 12 13.69 -3.70 -8.81
N THR A 13 14.30 -2.94 -7.94
CA THR A 13 14.82 -1.61 -8.26
C THR A 13 16.19 -1.41 -7.63
N GLU A 14 16.92 -0.45 -8.14
CA GLU A 14 18.19 -0.04 -7.56
C GLU A 14 17.94 1.00 -6.46
N LYS A 15 18.76 0.94 -5.43
CA LYS A 15 18.78 1.94 -4.37
C LYS A 15 18.82 3.36 -4.96
N GLY A 16 18.02 4.24 -4.43
CA GLY A 16 17.93 5.63 -4.86
C GLY A 16 16.87 5.93 -5.91
N LYS A 17 16.27 4.91 -6.50
CA LYS A 17 15.20 5.10 -7.48
C LYS A 17 13.86 5.26 -6.78
N ASP A 18 12.91 5.90 -7.46
CA ASP A 18 11.54 6.03 -6.97
C ASP A 18 10.70 4.87 -7.49
N VAL A 19 9.74 4.41 -6.69
CA VAL A 19 8.81 3.37 -7.13
C VAL A 19 7.39 3.79 -6.78
N GLU A 20 6.44 3.31 -7.61
CA GLU A 20 5.02 3.48 -7.37
C GLU A 20 4.36 2.12 -7.34
N LEU A 21 3.53 1.89 -6.32
CA LEU A 21 2.76 0.66 -6.16
C LEU A 21 1.29 1.02 -6.25
N ARG A 22 0.53 0.20 -6.97
CA ARG A 22 -0.88 0.48 -7.23
C ARG A 22 -1.78 -0.52 -6.54
N CYS A 23 -2.91 -0.05 -6.04
CA CYS A 23 -3.96 -0.87 -5.46
C CYS A 23 -5.31 -0.48 -6.06
N ASP A 24 -6.00 -1.46 -6.63
CA ASP A 24 -7.38 -1.34 -7.08
C ASP A 24 -8.26 -2.07 -6.07
N PRO A 25 -8.99 -1.35 -5.21
CA PRO A 25 -9.82 -2.00 -4.20
C PRO A 25 -11.07 -2.60 -4.80
N ILE A 26 -11.80 -3.35 -3.99
CA ILE A 26 -13.12 -3.86 -4.38
C ILE A 26 -14.04 -2.65 -4.60
N SER A 27 -14.80 -2.68 -5.70
CA SER A 27 -15.74 -1.62 -6.04
C SER A 27 -16.73 -1.39 -4.90
N GLY A 28 -16.94 -0.13 -4.53
CA GLY A 28 -17.85 0.23 -3.45
C GLY A 28 -17.22 0.23 -2.06
N HIS A 29 -16.00 -0.25 -1.92
CA HIS A 29 -15.30 -0.21 -0.63
C HIS A 29 -14.77 1.20 -0.38
N THR A 30 -15.22 1.84 0.69
CA THR A 30 -14.82 3.21 1.01
C THR A 30 -13.54 3.27 1.83
N ALA A 31 -13.22 2.21 2.56
CA ALA A 31 -12.00 2.16 3.39
C ALA A 31 -10.91 1.39 2.66
N LEU A 32 -9.69 1.92 2.70
CA LEU A 32 -8.52 1.32 2.07
C LEU A 32 -7.33 1.48 2.99
N TYR A 33 -6.52 0.43 3.09
CA TYR A 33 -5.39 0.38 4.00
C TYR A 33 -4.17 -0.11 3.27
N TRP A 34 -3.00 0.49 3.57
CA TRP A 34 -1.71 -0.02 3.15
C TRP A 34 -0.96 -0.54 4.35
N TYR A 35 -0.34 -1.71 4.18
CA TYR A 35 0.53 -2.35 5.17
C TYR A 35 1.80 -2.79 4.46
N ARG A 36 2.82 -3.10 5.24
CA ARG A 36 3.98 -3.80 4.69
C ARG A 36 4.42 -4.89 5.65
N GLN A 37 5.10 -5.87 5.10
CA GLN A 37 5.66 -6.96 5.88
C GLN A 37 7.06 -7.24 5.36
N SER A 38 8.07 -6.96 6.18
CA SER A 38 9.46 -7.26 5.89
C SER A 38 9.74 -8.70 6.29
N LEU A 39 10.79 -9.29 5.71
CA LEU A 39 11.18 -10.65 6.03
C LEU A 39 11.43 -10.79 7.53
N GLY A 40 10.76 -11.76 8.16
CA GLY A 40 10.91 -12.02 9.58
C GLY A 40 10.19 -11.05 10.50
N GLN A 41 9.45 -10.09 9.95
CA GLN A 41 8.71 -9.11 10.73
C GLN A 41 7.21 -9.35 10.60
N GLY A 42 6.44 -8.79 11.53
CA GLY A 42 5.00 -8.82 11.45
C GLY A 42 4.46 -7.79 10.46
N LEU A 43 3.15 -7.80 10.32
CA LEU A 43 2.46 -6.85 9.46
C LEU A 43 2.49 -5.47 10.10
N GLU A 44 2.93 -4.45 9.35
CA GLU A 44 3.04 -3.07 9.82
C GLU A 44 2.04 -2.19 9.08
N PHE A 45 1.20 -1.48 9.83
CA PHE A 45 0.27 -0.50 9.28
C PHE A 45 1.04 0.71 8.72
N LEU A 46 0.62 1.22 7.57
CA LEU A 46 1.21 2.41 6.95
C LEU A 46 0.24 3.58 6.91
N ILE A 47 -0.92 3.40 6.29
CA ILE A 47 -1.86 4.50 6.05
C ILE A 47 -3.28 3.95 5.86
N TYR A 48 -4.26 4.75 6.27
CA TYR A 48 -5.68 4.45 6.12
C TYR A 48 -6.36 5.58 5.36
N PHE A 49 -7.13 5.20 4.34
CA PHE A 49 -7.95 6.12 3.57
C PHE A 49 -9.43 5.86 3.83
N GLN A 50 -10.20 6.93 3.98
CA GLN A 50 -11.65 6.90 3.97
C GLN A 50 -12.08 7.75 2.78
N GLY A 51 -12.61 7.11 1.73
CA GLY A 51 -12.78 7.82 0.47
C GLY A 51 -11.44 8.34 -0.01
N ASN A 52 -11.35 9.62 -0.34
CA ASN A 52 -10.11 10.24 -0.79
C ASN A 52 -9.33 10.96 0.32
N SER A 53 -9.80 10.91 1.56
CA SER A 53 -9.07 11.50 2.69
C SER A 53 -8.25 10.45 3.40
N ALA A 54 -7.20 10.87 4.10
CA ALA A 54 -6.31 9.98 4.83
C ALA A 54 -6.34 10.34 6.32
N PRO A 55 -7.34 9.85 7.07
CA PRO A 55 -7.45 10.17 8.50
C PRO A 55 -6.28 9.68 9.34
N ASP A 56 -5.58 8.64 8.90
CA ASP A 56 -4.46 8.09 9.66
C ASP A 56 -3.34 7.72 8.71
N LYS A 57 -2.24 8.46 8.76
CA LYS A 57 -1.01 8.18 8.01
C LYS A 57 0.18 8.06 8.95
N SER A 58 -0.08 7.76 10.22
CA SER A 58 0.94 7.73 11.27
C SER A 58 1.94 6.58 11.10
N GLY A 59 1.58 5.57 10.30
CA GLY A 59 2.46 4.43 10.08
C GLY A 59 3.48 4.60 8.96
N LEU A 60 3.43 5.71 8.21
CA LEU A 60 4.42 5.94 7.15
C LEU A 60 5.80 6.09 7.75
N PRO A 61 6.79 5.33 7.26
CA PRO A 61 8.12 5.27 7.92
C PRO A 61 8.89 6.58 7.90
N SER A 62 8.71 7.39 6.85
CA SER A 62 9.41 8.67 6.69
C SER A 62 8.72 9.49 5.63
N ASP A 63 9.22 10.70 5.39
CA ASP A 63 8.68 11.57 4.34
C ASP A 63 8.99 11.09 2.92
N ARG A 64 9.78 10.02 2.78
CA ARG A 64 10.00 9.38 1.47
C ARG A 64 8.79 8.57 1.02
N PHE A 65 7.88 8.26 1.94
CA PHE A 65 6.68 7.47 1.67
C PHE A 65 5.48 8.40 1.58
N SER A 66 4.68 8.24 0.54
CA SER A 66 3.43 8.97 0.41
C SER A 66 2.42 8.08 -0.32
N ALA A 67 1.15 8.35 -0.11
CA ALA A 67 0.11 7.63 -0.80
C ALA A 67 -1.01 8.59 -1.17
N GLU A 68 -1.73 8.27 -2.25
CA GLU A 68 -2.83 9.07 -2.75
C GLU A 68 -3.99 8.16 -3.10
N ARG A 69 -5.18 8.69 -3.00
CA ARG A 69 -6.43 8.03 -3.42
C ARG A 69 -7.38 9.09 -3.95
N THR A 70 -6.90 9.87 -4.89
CA THR A 70 -7.53 11.12 -5.35
C THR A 70 -8.98 10.95 -5.77
N GLY A 71 -9.30 9.90 -6.52
CA GLY A 71 -10.66 9.63 -6.97
C GLY A 71 -11.50 8.81 -6.00
N GLY A 72 -10.94 8.44 -4.84
CA GLY A 72 -11.65 7.63 -3.85
C GLY A 72 -11.76 6.15 -4.18
N SER A 73 -11.08 5.68 -5.22
CA SER A 73 -11.04 4.27 -5.62
C SER A 73 -9.61 3.76 -5.62
N VAL A 74 -8.90 3.89 -6.74
CA VAL A 74 -7.51 3.44 -6.87
C VAL A 74 -6.60 4.23 -5.95
N SER A 75 -5.64 3.55 -5.31
CA SER A 75 -4.61 4.18 -4.50
C SER A 75 -3.24 3.86 -5.05
N THR A 76 -2.33 4.82 -4.95
CA THR A 76 -0.93 4.69 -5.32
C THR A 76 -0.07 4.99 -4.10
N LEU A 77 0.82 4.07 -3.79
CA LEU A 77 1.84 4.27 -2.74
C LEU A 77 3.16 4.56 -3.45
N THR A 78 3.77 5.68 -3.11
CA THR A 78 5.04 6.12 -3.71
C THR A 78 6.14 6.08 -2.67
N ILE A 79 7.27 5.48 -3.02
CA ILE A 79 8.47 5.47 -2.20
C ILE A 79 9.56 6.16 -3.00
N GLN A 80 10.04 7.29 -2.49
CA GLN A 80 11.10 8.05 -3.15
C GLN A 80 12.46 7.64 -2.61
N ARG A 81 13.46 7.68 -3.46
CA ARG A 81 14.85 7.42 -3.10
C ARG A 81 14.98 6.14 -2.27
N THR A 82 14.51 5.03 -2.86
CA THR A 82 14.44 3.74 -2.16
C THR A 82 15.76 3.35 -1.50
N GLN A 83 15.64 2.71 -0.35
CA GLN A 83 16.73 2.16 0.44
C GLN A 83 16.52 0.65 0.57
N GLN A 84 17.59 -0.08 0.91
CA GLN A 84 17.48 -1.53 1.05
C GLN A 84 16.48 -1.94 2.12
N GLU A 85 16.35 -1.15 3.20
CA GLU A 85 15.38 -1.44 4.25
C GLU A 85 13.92 -1.28 3.82
N ASP A 86 13.67 -0.69 2.64
CA ASP A 86 12.32 -0.60 2.10
C ASP A 86 11.87 -1.92 1.47
N SER A 87 12.77 -2.87 1.29
CA SER A 87 12.45 -4.19 0.73
C SER A 87 11.44 -4.90 1.64
N ALA A 88 10.29 -5.27 1.08
CA ALA A 88 9.18 -5.84 1.83
C ALA A 88 8.09 -6.27 0.86
N VAL A 89 7.08 -6.96 1.38
CA VAL A 89 5.82 -7.16 0.65
C VAL A 89 4.88 -6.04 1.11
N TYR A 90 4.40 -5.25 0.15
CA TYR A 90 3.47 -4.16 0.42
C TYR A 90 2.06 -4.66 0.11
N LEU A 91 1.20 -4.62 1.12
CA LEU A 91 -0.15 -5.18 1.05
C LEU A 91 -1.18 -4.07 1.13
N CYS A 92 -2.20 -4.19 0.29
CA CYS A 92 -3.34 -3.30 0.29
C CYS A 92 -4.57 -4.10 0.70
N ALA A 93 -5.43 -3.50 1.48
CA ALA A 93 -6.68 -4.10 1.89
C ALA A 93 -7.79 -3.08 1.73
N SER A 94 -9.01 -3.55 1.48
CA SER A 94 -10.17 -2.67 1.45
C SER A 94 -11.30 -3.28 2.25
N SER A 95 -12.21 -2.43 2.71
CA SER A 95 -13.42 -2.87 3.40
C SER A 95 -14.55 -1.92 3.04
N LEU A 96 -15.79 -2.41 3.25
CA LEU A 96 -16.97 -1.61 2.95
C LEU A 96 -16.92 -0.29 3.71
N ASP A 97 -16.61 -0.36 5.00
CA ASP A 97 -16.20 0.79 5.80
C ASP A 97 -15.31 0.28 6.94
N ARG A 98 -14.92 1.19 7.85
CA ARG A 98 -13.95 0.87 8.90
C ARG A 98 -14.42 -0.24 9.86
N ASN A 99 -15.74 -0.48 9.95
CA ASN A 99 -16.31 -1.45 10.88
C ASN A 99 -16.51 -2.83 10.28
N TYR A 100 -16.18 -3.02 9.01
CA TYR A 100 -16.38 -4.28 8.30
C TYR A 100 -15.05 -5.00 8.13
N GLY A 101 -15.12 -6.31 7.89
CA GLY A 101 -13.94 -7.12 7.65
C GLY A 101 -13.21 -6.72 6.37
N TYR A 102 -11.90 -6.91 6.37
CA TYR A 102 -11.01 -6.50 5.29
C TYR A 102 -10.83 -7.62 4.28
N THR A 103 -10.65 -7.23 3.01
CA THR A 103 -10.15 -8.13 1.97
C THR A 103 -8.79 -7.62 1.54
N PHE A 104 -7.79 -8.49 1.59
CA PHE A 104 -6.43 -8.14 1.22
C PHE A 104 -6.14 -8.50 -0.23
N GLY A 105 -5.33 -7.69 -0.89
CA GLY A 105 -4.74 -8.05 -2.17
C GLY A 105 -3.59 -9.04 -1.96
N SER A 106 -2.99 -9.46 -3.07
CA SER A 106 -1.88 -10.42 -3.05
C SER A 106 -0.53 -9.77 -2.78
N GLY A 107 -0.48 -8.46 -2.76
CA GLY A 107 0.73 -7.72 -2.44
C GLY A 107 1.65 -7.46 -3.62
N THR A 108 2.58 -6.55 -3.39
CA THR A 108 3.71 -6.29 -4.28
C THR A 108 4.98 -6.61 -3.50
N ARG A 109 5.79 -7.52 -4.02
CA ARG A 109 7.11 -7.79 -3.44
C ARG A 109 8.10 -6.78 -4.01
N LEU A 110 8.60 -5.91 -3.17
CA LEU A 110 9.61 -4.91 -3.54
C LEU A 110 10.98 -5.38 -3.06
N THR A 111 11.94 -5.43 -3.97
CA THR A 111 13.34 -5.73 -3.66
C THR A 111 14.19 -4.55 -4.11
N VAL A 112 14.91 -3.95 -3.18
CA VAL A 112 15.83 -2.84 -3.45
C VAL A 112 17.26 -3.38 -3.35
N VAL A 113 17.99 -3.32 -4.44
CA VAL A 113 19.36 -3.84 -4.51
C VAL A 113 20.41 -2.75 -4.44
#